data_6df8351cba48eba2b3db93ff7a69e097
#
_entry.id   6df8351cba48eba2b3db93ff7a69e097
#
_cell.length_a   1.000
_cell.length_b   1.000
_cell.length_c   1.000
_cell.angle_alpha   90.00
_cell.angle_beta   90.00
_cell.angle_gamma   90.00
#
_symmetry.space_group_name_H-M   'P 1'
#
loop_
_entity.id
_entity.type
_entity.pdbx_description
1 polymer ?
#
loop_
_entity_poly.entity_id
_entity_poly.type
_entity_poly.pdbx_seq_one_letter_code
_entity_poly.pdbx_strand_id
1 'polypeptide(L)'
;PDLSLAQKGGEHFHKLGCIACHSKPDADEPDFENGRIPLNNVAAKFKGGSLASFLKNPQKHHEAIKMPNFRFSDEEASSLAAYLTKTSTGEHTPDPSEFPPGDAVRGKGLVTSLNCSSCHEGLEPSENSAPNLANLKDWTKACLGPDHQSGKSPRLILTDEEKKAITPAVLP
;
A
#
# COMPACT_ATOMS: atom_id res chain seq x y z
N PRO A 1 -17.17 24.34 24.24
CA PRO A 1 -17.67 22.97 23.99
C PRO A 1 -16.51 22.08 23.64
N ASP A 2 -16.41 20.93 24.32
CA ASP A 2 -15.37 19.95 24.01
C ASP A 2 -15.56 19.39 22.61
N LEU A 3 -14.49 19.40 21.82
CA LEU A 3 -14.49 18.81 20.50
C LEU A 3 -14.73 17.29 20.59
N SER A 4 -15.52 16.74 19.69
CA SER A 4 -15.63 15.29 19.57
C SER A 4 -14.27 14.68 19.19
N LEU A 5 -14.06 13.40 19.50
CA LEU A 5 -12.81 12.70 19.18
C LEU A 5 -12.43 12.82 17.69
N ALA A 6 -13.40 12.70 16.81
CA ALA A 6 -13.17 12.86 15.37
C ALA A 6 -12.83 14.31 14.95
N GLN A 7 -13.40 15.32 15.60
CA GLN A 7 -13.04 16.71 15.35
C GLN A 7 -11.59 17.00 15.75
N LYS A 8 -11.16 16.52 16.94
CA LYS A 8 -9.77 16.60 17.38
C LYS A 8 -8.84 15.90 16.37
N GLY A 9 -9.24 14.73 15.86
CA GLY A 9 -8.48 14.00 14.83
C GLY A 9 -8.34 14.78 13.53
N GLY A 10 -9.39 15.49 13.09
CA GLY A 10 -9.34 16.38 11.94
C GLY A 10 -8.35 17.53 12.12
N GLU A 11 -8.33 18.15 13.30
CA GLU A 11 -7.35 19.19 13.63
C GLU A 11 -5.92 18.64 13.61
N HIS A 12 -5.68 17.45 14.19
CA HIS A 12 -4.38 16.77 14.14
C HIS A 12 -3.97 16.46 12.71
N PHE A 13 -4.88 15.95 11.86
CA PHE A 13 -4.61 15.64 10.47
C PHE A 13 -4.07 16.84 9.69
N HIS A 14 -4.69 18.01 9.87
CA HIS A 14 -4.23 19.25 9.23
C HIS A 14 -2.96 19.81 9.86
N LYS A 15 -2.91 19.90 11.18
CA LYS A 15 -1.80 20.50 11.92
C LYS A 15 -0.49 19.74 11.75
N LEU A 16 -0.55 18.43 11.64
CA LEU A 16 0.62 17.55 11.45
C LEU A 16 1.03 17.39 9.97
N GLY A 17 0.31 18.03 9.05
CA GLY A 17 0.64 18.03 7.64
C GLY A 17 0.46 16.68 6.92
N CYS A 18 -0.45 15.83 7.40
CA CYS A 18 -0.74 14.54 6.76
C CYS A 18 -1.13 14.69 5.28
N ILE A 19 -1.75 15.82 4.94
CA ILE A 19 -2.14 16.18 3.57
C ILE A 19 -0.94 16.36 2.62
N ALA A 20 0.28 16.50 3.12
CA ALA A 20 1.47 16.55 2.25
C ALA A 20 1.67 15.25 1.47
N CYS A 21 1.30 14.11 2.07
CA CYS A 21 1.46 12.78 1.45
C CYS A 21 0.12 12.08 1.17
N HIS A 22 -0.98 12.55 1.75
CA HIS A 22 -2.29 11.91 1.64
C HIS A 22 -3.34 12.85 1.06
N SER A 23 -4.24 12.32 0.23
CA SER A 23 -5.51 12.98 -0.08
C SER A 23 -6.43 12.93 1.15
N LYS A 24 -7.36 13.88 1.25
CA LYS A 24 -8.35 13.86 2.32
C LYS A 24 -9.20 12.58 2.23
N PRO A 25 -9.67 12.04 3.36
CA PRO A 25 -10.49 10.82 3.37
C PRO A 25 -11.89 11.01 2.73
N ASP A 26 -12.35 12.24 2.62
CA ASP A 26 -13.61 12.65 1.98
C ASP A 26 -13.40 13.28 0.59
N ALA A 27 -12.23 13.13 -0.01
CA ALA A 27 -11.98 13.62 -1.36
C ALA A 27 -12.77 12.77 -2.38
N ASP A 28 -13.50 13.45 -3.28
CA ASP A 28 -14.28 12.80 -4.33
C ASP A 28 -13.40 12.02 -5.30
N GLU A 29 -12.20 12.54 -5.60
CA GLU A 29 -11.23 11.87 -6.46
C GLU A 29 -9.84 11.82 -5.81
N PRO A 30 -9.09 10.72 -6.04
CA PRO A 30 -7.70 10.62 -5.60
C PRO A 30 -6.81 11.62 -6.32
N ASP A 31 -5.95 12.30 -5.57
CA ASP A 31 -4.97 13.26 -6.09
C ASP A 31 -3.68 12.56 -6.54
N PHE A 32 -3.79 11.78 -7.61
CA PHE A 32 -2.65 11.04 -8.17
C PHE A 32 -1.65 11.92 -8.89
N GLU A 33 -2.06 13.09 -9.40
CA GLU A 33 -1.15 14.03 -10.08
C GLU A 33 -0.07 14.54 -9.13
N ASN A 34 -0.41 14.75 -7.85
CA ASN A 34 0.54 15.15 -6.82
C ASN A 34 1.12 13.94 -6.05
N GLY A 35 0.87 12.72 -6.49
CA GLY A 35 1.39 11.50 -5.87
C GLY A 35 0.83 11.22 -4.46
N ARG A 36 -0.30 11.83 -4.09
CA ARG A 36 -0.91 11.66 -2.78
C ARG A 36 -1.63 10.32 -2.66
N ILE A 37 -1.42 9.67 -1.53
CA ILE A 37 -2.04 8.38 -1.21
C ILE A 37 -3.48 8.64 -0.72
N PRO A 38 -4.51 8.08 -1.38
CA PRO A 38 -5.89 8.28 -1.00
C PRO A 38 -6.23 7.58 0.33
N LEU A 39 -7.04 8.23 1.16
CA LEU A 39 -7.51 7.73 2.44
C LEU A 39 -9.02 7.44 2.47
N ASN A 40 -9.71 7.56 1.34
CA ASN A 40 -11.14 7.32 1.22
C ASN A 40 -11.58 5.90 1.61
N ASN A 41 -10.70 4.89 1.48
CA ASN A 41 -10.98 3.49 1.79
C ASN A 41 -10.47 3.04 3.17
N VAL A 42 -10.08 3.95 4.05
CA VAL A 42 -9.48 3.59 5.35
C VAL A 42 -10.44 2.78 6.22
N ALA A 43 -11.73 3.17 6.27
CA ALA A 43 -12.73 2.45 7.05
C ALA A 43 -12.92 0.99 6.58
N ALA A 44 -12.77 0.75 5.28
CA ALA A 44 -12.85 -0.59 4.69
C ALA A 44 -11.61 -1.45 4.97
N LYS A 45 -10.42 -0.83 5.05
CA LYS A 45 -9.14 -1.53 5.23
C LYS A 45 -8.83 -1.91 6.66
N PHE A 46 -9.24 -1.10 7.63
CA PHE A 46 -8.87 -1.26 9.03
C PHE A 46 -10.07 -1.65 9.88
N LYS A 47 -9.99 -2.82 10.52
CA LYS A 47 -11.02 -3.29 11.47
C LYS A 47 -10.75 -2.74 12.88
N GLY A 48 -11.80 -2.47 13.63
CA GLY A 48 -11.85 -2.00 15.03
C GLY A 48 -10.52 -1.84 15.76
N GLY A 49 -10.08 -0.61 15.99
CA GLY A 49 -8.86 -0.28 16.75
C GLY A 49 -7.52 -0.52 16.04
N SER A 50 -7.48 -1.29 14.95
CA SER A 50 -6.23 -1.61 14.26
C SER A 50 -5.60 -0.37 13.58
N LEU A 51 -6.40 0.59 13.13
CA LEU A 51 -5.90 1.83 12.56
C LEU A 51 -5.12 2.66 13.58
N ALA A 52 -5.60 2.81 14.81
CA ALA A 52 -4.88 3.51 15.86
C ALA A 52 -3.55 2.83 16.18
N SER A 53 -3.54 1.50 16.25
CA SER A 53 -2.31 0.71 16.43
C SER A 53 -1.31 0.91 15.28
N PHE A 54 -1.79 0.93 14.05
CA PHE A 54 -0.96 1.21 12.86
C PHE A 54 -0.36 2.62 12.92
N LEU A 55 -1.17 3.64 13.21
CA LEU A 55 -0.71 5.03 13.30
C LEU A 55 0.38 5.23 14.34
N LYS A 56 0.32 4.51 15.46
CA LYS A 56 1.36 4.55 16.52
C LYS A 56 2.70 3.99 16.08
N ASN A 57 2.70 2.97 15.25
CA ASN A 57 3.93 2.34 14.78
C ASN A 57 3.75 1.69 13.40
N PRO A 58 3.77 2.48 12.31
CA PRO A 58 3.59 1.98 10.96
C PRO A 58 4.62 0.92 10.56
N GLN A 59 5.89 1.09 10.96
CA GLN A 59 6.99 0.19 10.62
C GLN A 59 6.86 -1.20 11.25
N LYS A 60 6.13 -1.32 12.37
CA LYS A 60 5.86 -2.63 12.98
C LYS A 60 5.05 -3.55 12.06
N HIS A 61 4.22 -2.96 11.20
CA HIS A 61 3.36 -3.70 10.27
C HIS A 61 4.03 -3.92 8.91
N HIS A 62 4.87 -2.96 8.48
CA HIS A 62 5.59 -3.01 7.22
C HIS A 62 6.93 -2.28 7.36
N GLU A 63 8.04 -3.00 7.43
CA GLU A 63 9.36 -2.41 7.63
C GLU A 63 9.74 -1.37 6.56
N ALA A 64 9.36 -1.62 5.31
CA ALA A 64 9.64 -0.74 4.17
C ALA A 64 8.66 0.43 4.00
N ILE A 65 7.73 0.64 4.96
CA ILE A 65 6.75 1.72 4.82
C ILE A 65 7.42 3.10 4.87
N LYS A 66 7.05 3.96 3.92
CA LYS A 66 7.59 5.33 3.86
C LYS A 66 6.89 6.30 4.82
N MET A 67 5.75 5.91 5.39
CA MET A 67 5.06 6.72 6.38
C MET A 67 5.94 6.87 7.63
N PRO A 68 6.28 8.10 8.04
CA PRO A 68 7.11 8.31 9.22
C PRO A 68 6.37 7.92 10.50
N ASN A 69 7.12 7.50 11.52
CA ASN A 69 6.58 7.30 12.86
C ASN A 69 6.50 8.64 13.59
N PHE A 70 5.30 9.17 13.72
CA PHE A 70 5.04 10.44 14.40
C PHE A 70 5.05 10.32 15.94
N ARG A 71 5.19 9.10 16.49
CA ARG A 71 5.21 8.83 17.94
C ARG A 71 3.95 9.31 18.65
N PHE A 72 2.80 9.11 18.03
CA PHE A 72 1.51 9.51 18.60
C PHE A 72 1.25 8.89 19.97
N SER A 73 0.71 9.69 20.87
CA SER A 73 0.06 9.20 22.08
C SER A 73 -1.19 8.37 21.74
N ASP A 74 -1.72 7.63 22.72
CA ASP A 74 -2.94 6.85 22.53
C ASP A 74 -4.15 7.74 22.17
N GLU A 75 -4.24 8.94 22.76
CA GLU A 75 -5.31 9.88 22.47
C GLU A 75 -5.21 10.45 21.05
N GLU A 76 -4.01 10.86 20.62
CA GLU A 76 -3.78 11.38 19.26
C GLU A 76 -4.06 10.32 18.20
N ALA A 77 -3.53 9.11 18.36
CA ALA A 77 -3.77 8.00 17.44
C ALA A 77 -5.25 7.62 17.36
N SER A 78 -5.95 7.60 18.52
CA SER A 78 -7.37 7.29 18.56
C SER A 78 -8.22 8.39 17.93
N SER A 79 -7.87 9.66 18.13
CA SER A 79 -8.57 10.78 17.53
C SER A 79 -8.40 10.83 16.00
N LEU A 80 -7.18 10.61 15.51
CA LEU A 80 -6.90 10.48 14.08
C LEU A 80 -7.64 9.28 13.47
N ALA A 81 -7.63 8.12 14.12
CA ALA A 81 -8.35 6.94 13.65
C ALA A 81 -9.87 7.21 13.59
N ALA A 82 -10.43 7.89 14.60
CA ALA A 82 -11.85 8.26 14.60
C ALA A 82 -12.20 9.23 13.46
N TYR A 83 -11.36 10.22 13.20
CA TYR A 83 -11.53 11.14 12.08
C TYR A 83 -11.50 10.41 10.75
N LEU A 84 -10.44 9.65 10.50
CA LEU A 84 -10.23 8.94 9.25
C LEU A 84 -11.35 7.94 8.96
N THR A 85 -11.77 7.17 9.97
CA THR A 85 -12.86 6.20 9.82
C THR A 85 -14.21 6.88 9.56
N LYS A 86 -14.50 7.98 10.28
CA LYS A 86 -15.78 8.70 10.16
C LYS A 86 -15.92 9.43 8.83
N THR A 87 -14.83 9.94 8.28
CA THR A 87 -14.81 10.74 7.04
C THR A 87 -14.50 9.93 5.79
N SER A 88 -14.08 8.67 5.94
CA SER A 88 -13.85 7.75 4.82
C SER A 88 -15.15 7.51 4.06
N THR A 89 -15.12 7.74 2.74
CA THR A 89 -16.27 7.59 1.83
C THR A 89 -16.23 6.31 1.01
N GLY A 90 -15.12 5.57 1.09
CA GLY A 90 -14.94 4.34 0.33
C GLY A 90 -15.90 3.22 0.71
N GLU A 91 -16.21 2.39 -0.25
CA GLU A 91 -17.10 1.25 -0.07
C GLU A 91 -16.60 0.30 1.02
N HIS A 92 -17.53 -0.22 1.79
CA HIS A 92 -17.27 -1.21 2.80
C HIS A 92 -16.67 -2.47 2.17
N THR A 93 -15.57 -2.98 2.76
CA THR A 93 -15.07 -4.30 2.36
C THR A 93 -16.16 -5.33 2.69
N PRO A 94 -16.61 -6.14 1.72
CA PRO A 94 -17.62 -7.16 1.98
C PRO A 94 -17.24 -8.03 3.18
N ASP A 95 -18.20 -8.41 3.99
CA ASP A 95 -17.97 -9.33 5.11
C ASP A 95 -17.45 -10.67 4.55
N PRO A 96 -16.37 -11.24 5.11
CA PRO A 96 -15.90 -12.55 4.67
C PRO A 96 -16.98 -13.65 4.66
N SER A 97 -18.04 -13.52 5.46
CA SER A 97 -19.17 -14.43 5.46
C SER A 97 -20.06 -14.34 4.21
N GLU A 98 -19.95 -13.25 3.42
CA GLU A 98 -20.64 -13.07 2.14
C GLU A 98 -20.01 -13.89 1.02
N PHE A 99 -18.78 -14.38 1.23
CA PHE A 99 -18.10 -15.24 0.27
C PHE A 99 -18.29 -16.72 0.63
N PRO A 100 -18.38 -17.60 -0.37
CA PRO A 100 -18.34 -19.03 -0.10
C PRO A 100 -17.03 -19.41 0.60
N PRO A 101 -17.04 -20.49 1.42
CA PRO A 101 -15.82 -20.97 2.06
C PRO A 101 -14.68 -21.14 1.05
N GLY A 102 -13.51 -20.56 1.36
CA GLY A 102 -12.36 -20.65 0.51
C GLY A 102 -11.76 -22.05 0.49
N ASP A 103 -11.21 -22.46 -0.64
CA ASP A 103 -10.40 -23.67 -0.77
C ASP A 103 -8.92 -23.31 -0.56
N ALA A 104 -8.37 -23.72 0.58
CA ALA A 104 -6.99 -23.40 0.96
C ALA A 104 -5.95 -24.03 0.01
N VAL A 105 -6.22 -25.22 -0.54
CA VAL A 105 -5.31 -25.91 -1.47
C VAL A 105 -5.27 -25.17 -2.79
N ARG A 106 -6.43 -24.83 -3.33
CA ARG A 106 -6.55 -24.02 -4.54
C ARG A 106 -5.96 -22.62 -4.34
N GLY A 107 -6.21 -22.00 -3.18
CA GLY A 107 -5.66 -20.70 -2.81
C GLY A 107 -4.13 -20.72 -2.80
N LYS A 108 -3.51 -21.73 -2.20
CA LYS A 108 -2.05 -21.92 -2.22
C LYS A 108 -1.53 -22.06 -3.66
N GLY A 109 -2.20 -22.84 -4.49
CA GLY A 109 -1.86 -22.99 -5.92
C GLY A 109 -1.92 -21.64 -6.66
N LEU A 110 -2.94 -20.83 -6.42
CA LEU A 110 -3.06 -19.50 -7.01
C LEU A 110 -1.97 -18.55 -6.53
N VAL A 111 -1.65 -18.53 -5.24
CA VAL A 111 -0.55 -17.71 -4.67
C VAL A 111 0.77 -18.02 -5.37
N THR A 112 1.04 -19.30 -5.61
CA THR A 112 2.26 -19.75 -6.31
C THR A 112 2.23 -19.39 -7.79
N SER A 113 1.14 -19.68 -8.50
CA SER A 113 1.03 -19.44 -9.95
C SER A 113 1.00 -17.95 -10.32
N LEU A 114 0.40 -17.12 -9.48
CA LEU A 114 0.33 -15.67 -9.64
C LEU A 114 1.57 -14.95 -9.07
N ASN A 115 2.51 -15.70 -8.51
CA ASN A 115 3.77 -15.20 -7.99
C ASN A 115 3.60 -14.11 -6.89
N CYS A 116 2.63 -14.27 -5.99
CA CYS A 116 2.35 -13.31 -4.92
C CYS A 116 3.55 -13.10 -3.98
N SER A 117 4.40 -14.11 -3.81
CA SER A 117 5.62 -14.06 -2.99
C SER A 117 6.67 -13.06 -3.49
N SER A 118 6.58 -12.60 -4.73
CA SER A 118 7.48 -11.55 -5.27
C SER A 118 7.29 -10.20 -4.58
N CYS A 119 6.12 -9.96 -3.98
CA CYS A 119 5.79 -8.70 -3.31
C CYS A 119 5.37 -8.90 -1.85
N HIS A 120 4.92 -10.11 -1.47
CA HIS A 120 4.43 -10.41 -0.13
C HIS A 120 5.40 -11.32 0.60
N GLU A 121 5.95 -10.81 1.71
CA GLU A 121 6.79 -11.59 2.61
C GLU A 121 5.98 -12.66 3.37
N GLY A 122 6.67 -13.72 3.82
CA GLY A 122 6.04 -14.81 4.58
C GLY A 122 5.31 -15.84 3.74
N LEU A 123 5.27 -15.69 2.42
CA LEU A 123 4.79 -16.70 1.49
C LEU A 123 5.95 -17.58 1.01
N GLU A 124 5.66 -18.85 0.73
CA GLU A 124 6.68 -19.74 0.13
C GLU A 124 7.14 -19.17 -1.22
N PRO A 125 8.45 -19.13 -1.49
CA PRO A 125 8.96 -18.65 -2.76
C PRO A 125 8.37 -19.43 -3.91
N SER A 126 7.92 -18.73 -4.95
CA SER A 126 7.52 -19.35 -6.20
C SER A 126 8.77 -19.73 -7.00
N GLU A 127 8.73 -20.84 -7.73
CA GLU A 127 9.79 -21.19 -8.72
C GLU A 127 9.94 -20.11 -9.79
N ASN A 128 8.91 -19.28 -9.97
CA ASN A 128 8.87 -18.13 -10.87
C ASN A 128 9.21 -16.80 -10.19
N SER A 129 9.77 -16.81 -8.96
CA SER A 129 10.17 -15.58 -8.29
C SER A 129 11.10 -14.76 -9.18
N ALA A 130 10.84 -13.47 -9.25
CA ALA A 130 11.73 -12.56 -9.97
C ALA A 130 13.13 -12.61 -9.34
N PRO A 131 14.20 -12.70 -10.12
CA PRO A 131 15.55 -12.68 -9.59
C PRO A 131 15.81 -11.33 -8.89
N ASN A 132 16.65 -11.34 -7.86
CA ASN A 132 17.13 -10.10 -7.25
C ASN A 132 17.80 -9.25 -8.35
N LEU A 133 17.36 -8.00 -8.47
CA LEU A 133 17.88 -7.06 -9.50
C LEU A 133 19.40 -6.90 -9.42
N ALA A 134 19.99 -6.95 -8.22
CA ALA A 134 21.44 -6.89 -8.02
C ALA A 134 22.19 -8.08 -8.68
N ASN A 135 21.51 -9.21 -8.91
CA ASN A 135 22.08 -10.41 -9.50
C ASN A 135 21.73 -10.56 -10.99
N LEU A 136 21.01 -9.61 -11.56
CA LEU A 136 20.56 -9.69 -12.94
C LEU A 136 21.72 -9.39 -13.90
N LYS A 137 22.15 -10.40 -14.65
CA LYS A 137 23.25 -10.28 -15.63
C LYS A 137 22.79 -9.83 -17.01
N ASP A 138 21.54 -10.09 -17.35
CA ASP A 138 20.96 -9.80 -18.68
C ASP A 138 19.70 -8.94 -18.50
N TRP A 139 19.87 -7.66 -18.71
CA TRP A 139 18.80 -6.65 -18.59
C TRP A 139 17.91 -6.56 -19.83
N THR A 140 18.32 -7.18 -20.93
CA THR A 140 17.53 -7.14 -22.17
C THR A 140 16.22 -7.90 -22.05
N LYS A 141 16.17 -8.89 -21.15
CA LYS A 141 14.98 -9.72 -20.83
C LYS A 141 14.25 -9.29 -19.59
N ALA A 142 14.72 -8.24 -18.91
CA ALA A 142 14.09 -7.69 -17.71
C ALA A 142 12.96 -6.71 -18.07
N CYS A 143 12.27 -6.20 -17.06
CA CYS A 143 11.12 -5.28 -17.22
C CYS A 143 11.42 -4.02 -18.04
N LEU A 144 12.69 -3.61 -18.16
CA LEU A 144 13.14 -2.47 -18.98
C LEU A 144 13.60 -2.87 -20.38
N GLY A 145 13.72 -4.16 -20.65
CA GLY A 145 14.21 -4.68 -21.93
C GLY A 145 13.19 -4.59 -23.06
N PRO A 146 13.64 -4.57 -24.32
CA PRO A 146 12.75 -4.56 -25.48
C PRO A 146 11.96 -5.87 -25.62
N ASP A 147 12.49 -6.96 -25.10
CA ASP A 147 12.00 -8.32 -25.32
C ASP A 147 11.45 -8.98 -24.04
N HIS A 148 10.52 -8.29 -23.37
CA HIS A 148 9.88 -8.77 -22.13
C HIS A 148 8.74 -9.77 -22.36
N GLN A 149 8.69 -10.43 -23.53
CA GLN A 149 7.67 -11.46 -23.86
C GLN A 149 7.89 -12.80 -23.16
N SER A 150 8.98 -12.97 -22.42
CA SER A 150 9.31 -14.24 -21.76
C SER A 150 8.53 -14.58 -20.48
N GLY A 151 7.50 -13.85 -20.15
CA GLY A 151 6.46 -14.23 -19.17
C GLY A 151 6.83 -14.20 -17.69
N LYS A 152 8.07 -13.87 -17.32
CA LYS A 152 8.55 -13.89 -15.93
C LYS A 152 8.68 -12.49 -15.30
N SER A 153 8.72 -11.45 -16.09
CA SER A 153 8.83 -10.07 -15.62
C SER A 153 7.50 -9.33 -15.76
N PRO A 154 7.12 -8.46 -14.81
CA PRO A 154 5.95 -7.64 -14.96
C PRO A 154 6.08 -6.73 -16.18
N ARG A 155 5.01 -6.63 -16.97
CA ARG A 155 4.96 -5.75 -18.12
C ARG A 155 4.71 -4.32 -17.67
N LEU A 156 5.74 -3.49 -17.69
CA LEU A 156 5.61 -2.06 -17.47
C LEU A 156 5.48 -1.35 -18.83
N ILE A 157 4.42 -0.57 -18.98
CA ILE A 157 4.25 0.29 -20.16
C ILE A 157 5.00 1.59 -19.86
N LEU A 158 6.28 1.65 -20.24
CA LEU A 158 7.16 2.78 -20.03
C LEU A 158 7.57 3.36 -21.39
N THR A 159 7.62 4.68 -21.46
CA THR A 159 8.24 5.42 -22.56
C THR A 159 9.76 5.23 -22.56
N ASP A 160 10.41 5.50 -23.69
CA ASP A 160 11.88 5.41 -23.77
C ASP A 160 12.58 6.41 -22.84
N GLU A 161 11.95 7.57 -22.56
CA GLU A 161 12.46 8.55 -21.62
C GLU A 161 12.38 8.04 -20.17
N GLU A 162 11.26 7.43 -19.78
CA GLU A 162 11.11 6.82 -18.47
C GLU A 162 12.08 5.65 -18.26
N LYS A 163 12.29 4.80 -19.28
CA LYS A 163 13.30 3.74 -19.24
C LYS A 163 14.70 4.29 -19.04
N LYS A 164 15.08 5.36 -19.77
CA LYS A 164 16.37 6.03 -19.61
C LYS A 164 16.55 6.65 -18.23
N ALA A 165 15.50 7.20 -17.64
CA ALA A 165 15.55 7.78 -16.30
C ALA A 165 15.72 6.71 -15.20
N ILE A 166 15.13 5.52 -15.37
CA ILE A 166 15.18 4.44 -14.39
C ILE A 166 16.51 3.65 -14.50
N THR A 167 17.02 3.47 -15.71
CA THR A 167 18.21 2.64 -15.97
C THR A 167 19.42 2.99 -15.08
N PRO A 168 19.80 4.27 -14.88
CA PRO A 168 20.94 4.60 -14.01
C PRO A 168 20.71 4.31 -12.53
N ALA A 169 19.46 4.20 -12.10
CA ALA A 169 19.12 3.93 -10.70
C ALA A 169 19.16 2.44 -10.34
N VAL A 170 19.11 1.56 -11.34
CA VAL A 170 19.05 0.10 -11.15
C VAL A 170 20.22 -0.65 -11.75
N LEU A 171 21.03 0.01 -12.59
CA LEU A 171 22.31 -0.55 -13.09
C LEU A 171 23.46 -0.10 -12.18
N PRO A 172 24.35 -1.03 -11.77
CA PRO A 172 25.53 -0.68 -10.99
C PRO A 172 26.52 0.18 -11.79
#